data_55c30f574d8dcddff59582750ddcb102
#
_entry.id   55c30f574d8dcddff59582750ddcb102
#
_cell.length_a   1.000
_cell.length_b   1.000
_cell.length_c   1.000
_cell.angle_alpha   90.00
_cell.angle_beta   90.00
_cell.angle_gamma   90.00
#
_symmetry.space_group_name_H-M   'P 1'
#
loop_
_entity.id
_entity.type
_entity.pdbx_description
1 polymer ?
#
loop_
_entity_poly.entity_id
_entity_poly.type
_entity_poly.pdbx_seq_one_letter_code
_entity_poly.pdbx_strand_id
1 'polypeptide(L)'
;MERFSLDTKEMKWDEQISRSTGQVLLKKHLLRSDEDTGMSIEIITYPKGYMNKWHTHPCAHAMYILEGKLKTEDGKTYGPGEFVYFPEGDLMRHGATDEEDCVLLFVTNKKFEMIYADKESDQFKR
;
A
#
# COMPACT_ATOMS: atom_id res chain seq x y z
N MET A 1 -19.15 14.68 0.53
CA MET A 1 -19.05 14.05 1.86
C MET A 1 -18.89 15.10 2.95
N GLU A 2 -19.34 14.79 4.14
CA GLU A 2 -19.14 15.65 5.29
C GLU A 2 -17.76 15.41 5.91
N ARG A 3 -17.25 16.45 6.58
CA ARG A 3 -16.01 16.34 7.35
C ARG A 3 -16.21 15.35 8.51
N PHE A 4 -15.19 14.52 8.77
CA PHE A 4 -15.17 13.61 9.90
C PHE A 4 -13.77 13.57 10.53
N SER A 5 -13.68 13.01 11.71
CA SER A 5 -12.40 12.77 12.37
C SER A 5 -12.41 11.39 13.04
N LEU A 6 -11.23 10.82 13.19
CA LEU A 6 -11.03 9.50 13.78
C LEU A 6 -9.84 9.53 14.72
N ASP A 7 -9.91 8.77 15.81
CA ASP A 7 -8.73 8.43 16.59
C ASP A 7 -8.31 7.01 16.18
N THR A 8 -7.23 6.91 15.43
CA THR A 8 -6.79 5.62 14.90
C THR A 8 -6.38 4.63 15.99
N LYS A 9 -6.05 5.12 17.20
CA LYS A 9 -5.73 4.25 18.34
C LYS A 9 -6.95 3.47 18.83
N GLU A 10 -8.15 4.02 18.61
CA GLU A 10 -9.41 3.37 18.98
C GLU A 10 -9.92 2.40 17.92
N MET A 11 -9.30 2.39 16.74
CA MET A 11 -9.68 1.51 15.65
C MET A 11 -9.06 0.13 15.79
N LYS A 12 -9.82 -0.89 15.46
CA LYS A 12 -9.30 -2.25 15.39
C LYS A 12 -8.68 -2.50 14.03
N TRP A 13 -7.66 -3.35 14.00
CA TRP A 13 -7.08 -3.83 12.75
C TRP A 13 -8.02 -4.83 12.08
N ASP A 14 -8.26 -4.64 10.79
CA ASP A 14 -8.93 -5.62 9.94
C ASP A 14 -7.86 -6.50 9.31
N GLU A 15 -8.08 -7.81 9.32
CA GLU A 15 -7.17 -8.75 8.66
C GLU A 15 -7.58 -8.94 7.22
N GLN A 16 -6.59 -8.93 6.33
CA GLN A 16 -6.79 -9.19 4.91
C GLN A 16 -5.72 -10.15 4.42
N ILE A 17 -6.13 -11.26 3.82
CA ILE A 17 -5.19 -12.22 3.25
C ILE A 17 -4.72 -11.69 1.90
N SER A 18 -3.40 -11.57 1.74
CA SER A 18 -2.80 -11.14 0.48
C SER A 18 -3.03 -12.20 -0.60
N ARG A 19 -3.57 -11.80 -1.74
CA ARG A 19 -3.75 -12.70 -2.89
C ARG A 19 -2.43 -13.13 -3.48
N SER A 20 -1.39 -12.31 -3.33
CA SER A 20 -0.09 -12.61 -3.93
C SER A 20 0.76 -13.57 -3.11
N THR A 21 0.63 -13.59 -1.78
CA THR A 21 1.52 -14.37 -0.91
C THR A 21 0.80 -15.29 0.07
N GLY A 22 -0.48 -15.04 0.35
CA GLY A 22 -1.22 -15.75 1.39
C GLY A 22 -0.95 -15.23 2.80
N GLN A 23 -0.06 -14.26 2.95
CA GLN A 23 0.22 -13.64 4.25
C GLN A 23 -0.90 -12.70 4.67
N VAL A 24 -1.04 -12.49 5.97
CA VAL A 24 -2.07 -11.60 6.52
C VAL A 24 -1.54 -10.17 6.59
N LEU A 25 -2.25 -9.25 5.93
CA LEU A 25 -2.04 -7.82 6.08
C LEU A 25 -3.02 -7.31 7.11
N LEU A 26 -2.63 -6.27 7.84
CA LEU A 26 -3.51 -5.58 8.77
C LEU A 26 -3.84 -4.20 8.23
N LYS A 27 -5.10 -3.79 8.31
CA LYS A 27 -5.55 -2.50 7.79
C LYS A 27 -6.49 -1.79 8.74
N LYS A 28 -6.36 -0.46 8.80
CA LYS A 28 -7.34 0.43 9.40
C LYS A 28 -7.84 1.35 8.28
N HIS A 29 -9.12 1.26 7.98
CA HIS A 29 -9.71 2.06 6.88
C HIS A 29 -10.17 3.41 7.43
N LEU A 30 -9.42 4.47 7.12
CA LEU A 30 -9.76 5.83 7.55
C LEU A 30 -10.81 6.44 6.63
N LEU A 31 -10.69 6.18 5.35
CA LEU A 31 -11.67 6.55 4.32
C LEU A 31 -11.67 5.44 3.29
N ARG A 32 -12.77 4.69 3.21
CA ARG A 32 -12.84 3.57 2.27
C ARG A 32 -12.92 4.05 0.83
N SER A 33 -13.74 5.08 0.58
CA SER A 33 -13.85 5.68 -0.74
C SER A 33 -14.58 7.01 -0.64
N ASP A 34 -13.96 8.07 -1.17
CA ASP A 34 -14.62 9.36 -1.31
C ASP A 34 -15.72 9.24 -2.38
N GLU A 35 -16.91 9.77 -2.09
CA GLU A 35 -18.07 9.65 -3.00
C GLU A 35 -17.82 10.29 -4.35
N ASP A 36 -17.05 11.35 -4.40
CA ASP A 36 -16.83 12.13 -5.63
C ASP A 36 -15.60 11.68 -6.40
N THR A 37 -14.51 11.39 -5.71
CA THR A 37 -13.20 11.13 -6.33
C THR A 37 -12.80 9.66 -6.32
N GLY A 38 -13.36 8.86 -5.41
CA GLY A 38 -12.92 7.51 -5.18
C GLY A 38 -11.64 7.40 -4.34
N MET A 39 -11.11 8.53 -3.86
CA MET A 39 -9.95 8.58 -2.98
C MET A 39 -10.13 7.65 -1.78
N SER A 40 -9.09 6.95 -1.39
CA SER A 40 -9.08 6.11 -0.19
C SER A 40 -7.87 6.41 0.68
N ILE A 41 -8.02 6.18 1.97
CA ILE A 41 -6.95 6.39 2.95
C ILE A 41 -7.01 5.25 3.96
N GLU A 42 -5.87 4.61 4.18
CA GLU A 42 -5.78 3.53 5.16
C GLU A 42 -4.40 3.46 5.79
N ILE A 43 -4.34 2.86 6.99
CA ILE A 43 -3.07 2.48 7.60
C ILE A 43 -2.92 0.99 7.35
N ILE A 44 -1.77 0.60 6.81
CA ILE A 44 -1.49 -0.79 6.46
C ILE A 44 -0.28 -1.27 7.25
N THR A 45 -0.36 -2.50 7.76
CA THR A 45 0.79 -3.22 8.28
C THR A 45 1.13 -4.35 7.32
N TYR A 46 2.32 -4.28 6.72
CA TYR A 46 2.90 -5.40 5.98
C TYR A 46 3.73 -6.23 6.94
N PRO A 47 3.50 -7.54 7.03
CA PRO A 47 4.34 -8.39 7.88
C PRO A 47 5.77 -8.45 7.33
N LYS A 48 6.74 -8.63 8.21
CA LYS A 48 8.14 -8.74 7.79
C LYS A 48 8.29 -9.80 6.71
N GLY A 49 9.13 -9.50 5.74
CA GLY A 49 9.40 -10.39 4.60
C GLY A 49 8.32 -10.37 3.51
N TYR A 50 7.23 -9.66 3.72
CA TYR A 50 6.17 -9.56 2.72
C TYR A 50 6.67 -8.79 1.50
N MET A 51 6.40 -9.34 0.31
CA MET A 51 6.63 -8.65 -0.95
C MET A 51 5.51 -9.08 -1.90
N ASN A 52 4.71 -8.12 -2.36
CA ASN A 52 3.63 -8.45 -3.28
C ASN A 52 4.15 -8.67 -4.70
N LYS A 53 3.26 -9.05 -5.59
CA LYS A 53 3.61 -9.31 -7.00
C LYS A 53 3.63 -8.01 -7.78
N TRP A 54 4.32 -8.03 -8.91
CA TRP A 54 4.33 -6.91 -9.85
C TRP A 54 2.90 -6.51 -10.21
N HIS A 55 2.61 -5.21 -10.13
CA HIS A 55 1.28 -4.68 -10.38
C HIS A 55 1.31 -3.20 -10.74
N THR A 56 0.19 -2.72 -11.26
CA THR A 56 -0.07 -1.30 -11.49
C THR A 56 -1.39 -0.93 -10.84
N HIS A 57 -1.66 0.37 -10.74
CA HIS A 57 -2.93 0.90 -10.26
C HIS A 57 -3.46 1.96 -11.24
N PRO A 58 -4.78 2.04 -11.43
CA PRO A 58 -5.40 3.11 -12.24
C PRO A 58 -5.55 4.41 -11.44
N CYS A 59 -4.68 4.63 -10.48
CA CYS A 59 -4.64 5.81 -9.64
C CYS A 59 -3.20 6.09 -9.22
N ALA A 60 -2.92 7.32 -8.83
CA ALA A 60 -1.69 7.63 -8.11
C ALA A 60 -1.90 7.29 -6.64
N HIS A 61 -0.83 6.93 -5.95
CA HIS A 61 -0.89 6.72 -4.51
C HIS A 61 0.41 7.15 -3.84
N ALA A 62 0.30 7.37 -2.55
CA ALA A 62 1.43 7.79 -1.74
C ALA A 62 1.49 6.94 -0.48
N MET A 63 2.69 6.73 0.01
CA MET A 63 2.94 6.01 1.26
C MET A 63 3.83 6.86 2.16
N TYR A 64 3.40 7.02 3.41
CA TYR A 64 4.19 7.67 4.44
C TYR A 64 4.47 6.63 5.53
N ILE A 65 5.75 6.37 5.78
CA ILE A 65 6.16 5.27 6.66
C ILE A 65 6.06 5.72 8.12
N LEU A 66 5.35 4.93 8.93
CA LEU A 66 5.15 5.19 10.36
C LEU A 66 6.09 4.35 11.23
N GLU A 67 6.28 3.07 10.88
CA GLU A 67 7.13 2.15 11.62
C GLU A 67 7.75 1.15 10.66
N GLY A 68 8.92 0.65 10.99
CA GLY A 68 9.62 -0.33 10.15
C GLY A 68 10.13 0.27 8.86
N LYS A 69 10.28 -0.56 7.84
CA LYS A 69 10.80 -0.12 6.54
C LYS A 69 10.00 -0.71 5.40
N LEU A 70 9.60 0.16 4.48
CA LEU A 70 9.02 -0.22 3.20
C LEU A 70 10.18 -0.59 2.26
N LYS A 71 10.03 -1.68 1.50
CA LYS A 71 10.97 -2.06 0.46
C LYS A 71 10.26 -2.02 -0.89
N THR A 72 10.90 -1.40 -1.88
CA THR A 72 10.37 -1.30 -3.24
C THR A 72 11.14 -2.22 -4.20
N GLU A 73 10.67 -2.32 -5.45
CA GLU A 73 11.18 -3.26 -6.48
C GLU A 73 12.65 -3.04 -6.81
N ASP A 74 13.14 -1.83 -6.63
CA ASP A 74 14.54 -1.47 -6.93
C ASP A 74 15.51 -1.77 -5.76
N GLY A 75 14.99 -2.38 -4.69
CA GLY A 75 15.77 -2.71 -3.51
C GLY A 75 15.95 -1.56 -2.52
N LYS A 76 15.41 -0.38 -2.83
CA LYS A 76 15.46 0.74 -1.89
C LYS A 76 14.54 0.46 -0.70
N THR A 77 14.90 1.04 0.45
CA THR A 77 14.10 0.96 1.67
C THR A 77 13.79 2.36 2.18
N TYR A 78 12.63 2.49 2.81
CA TYR A 78 12.13 3.76 3.34
C TYR A 78 11.69 3.55 4.77
N GLY A 79 12.25 4.31 5.70
CA GLY A 79 11.98 4.21 7.13
C GLY A 79 11.00 5.28 7.62
N PRO A 80 10.72 5.30 8.95
CA PRO A 80 9.78 6.24 9.53
C PRO A 80 10.09 7.69 9.16
N GLY A 81 9.02 8.41 8.76
CA GLY A 81 9.14 9.80 8.33
C GLY A 81 9.46 9.97 6.85
N GLU A 82 9.75 8.90 6.13
CA GLU A 82 10.01 8.96 4.71
C GLU A 82 8.72 8.75 3.91
N PHE A 83 8.70 9.31 2.71
CA PHE A 83 7.53 9.39 1.84
C PHE A 83 7.87 8.87 0.46
N VAL A 84 6.95 8.12 -0.14
CA VAL A 84 7.10 7.63 -1.52
C VAL A 84 5.82 7.93 -2.30
N TYR A 85 5.97 8.50 -3.49
CA TYR A 85 4.86 8.75 -4.41
C TYR A 85 4.98 7.83 -5.62
N PHE A 86 3.87 7.16 -5.94
CA PHE A 86 3.77 6.29 -7.11
C PHE A 86 2.77 6.90 -8.09
N PRO A 87 3.21 7.32 -9.29
CA PRO A 87 2.29 7.87 -10.28
C PRO A 87 1.34 6.79 -10.81
N GLU A 88 0.22 7.24 -11.36
CA GLU A 88 -0.75 6.36 -11.98
C GLU A 88 -0.09 5.51 -13.06
N GLY A 89 -0.36 4.20 -13.04
CA GLY A 89 0.16 3.26 -14.05
C GLY A 89 1.60 2.80 -13.82
N ASP A 90 2.25 3.28 -12.76
CA ASP A 90 3.61 2.83 -12.43
C ASP A 90 3.64 1.34 -12.15
N LEU A 91 4.58 0.63 -12.76
CA LEU A 91 4.76 -0.81 -12.53
C LEU A 91 5.67 -1.00 -11.33
N MET A 92 5.17 -1.68 -10.32
CA MET A 92 5.87 -1.80 -9.04
C MET A 92 5.58 -3.11 -8.32
N ARG A 93 6.38 -3.37 -7.31
CA ARG A 93 6.09 -4.31 -6.23
C ARG A 93 6.73 -3.75 -4.97
N HIS A 94 6.13 -4.02 -3.83
CA HIS A 94 6.61 -3.48 -2.56
C HIS A 94 6.19 -4.36 -1.39
N GLY A 95 6.82 -4.12 -0.25
CA GLY A 95 6.54 -4.87 0.95
C GLY A 95 7.39 -4.39 2.12
N ALA A 96 7.67 -5.29 3.04
CA ALA A 96 8.48 -5.03 4.21
C ALA A 96 9.82 -5.77 4.10
N THR A 97 10.84 -5.27 4.79
CA THR A 97 12.12 -5.99 4.88
C THR A 97 11.96 -7.25 5.73
N ASP A 98 12.95 -8.12 5.69
CA ASP A 98 12.94 -9.37 6.48
C ASP A 98 13.13 -9.13 7.98
N GLU A 99 13.47 -7.91 8.38
CA GLU A 99 13.83 -7.59 9.75
C GLU A 99 12.63 -7.28 10.64
N GLU A 100 11.62 -6.58 10.09
CA GLU A 100 10.48 -6.11 10.89
C GLU A 100 9.26 -5.81 10.03
N ASP A 101 8.10 -5.75 10.67
CA ASP A 101 6.86 -5.32 10.03
C ASP A 101 6.98 -3.86 9.60
N CYS A 102 6.27 -3.48 8.55
CA CYS A 102 6.20 -2.10 8.10
C CYS A 102 4.78 -1.56 8.28
N VAL A 103 4.65 -0.45 9.00
CA VAL A 103 3.38 0.24 9.17
C VAL A 103 3.45 1.55 8.41
N LEU A 104 2.47 1.80 7.55
CA LEU A 104 2.45 2.99 6.70
C LEU A 104 1.06 3.56 6.53
N LEU A 105 1.01 4.85 6.20
CA LEU A 105 -0.21 5.53 5.76
C LEU A 105 -0.25 5.46 4.24
N PHE A 106 -1.36 4.98 3.71
CA PHE A 106 -1.57 4.77 2.27
C PHE A 106 -2.71 5.66 1.80
N VAL A 107 -2.45 6.48 0.77
CA VAL A 107 -3.42 7.44 0.25
C VAL A 107 -3.49 7.31 -1.27
N THR A 108 -4.70 7.18 -1.81
CA THR A 108 -4.91 7.20 -3.26
C THR A 108 -5.63 8.48 -3.66
N ASN A 109 -5.43 8.94 -4.91
CA ASN A 109 -6.13 10.12 -5.39
C ASN A 109 -7.50 9.82 -5.99
N LYS A 110 -7.75 8.58 -6.37
CA LYS A 110 -9.03 8.12 -6.92
C LYS A 110 -9.17 6.62 -6.71
N LYS A 111 -10.20 5.99 -7.28
CA LYS A 111 -10.53 4.59 -7.04
C LYS A 111 -9.31 3.67 -7.15
N PHE A 112 -9.08 2.89 -6.10
CA PHE A 112 -8.00 1.93 -6.03
C PHE A 112 -8.39 0.61 -6.68
N GLU A 113 -7.44 0.06 -7.44
CA GLU A 113 -7.58 -1.25 -8.06
C GLU A 113 -6.18 -1.82 -8.23
N MET A 114 -6.00 -3.13 -7.99
CA MET A 114 -4.73 -3.81 -8.28
C MET A 114 -4.83 -4.52 -9.61
N ILE A 115 -3.96 -4.16 -10.53
CA ILE A 115 -3.88 -4.80 -11.84
C ILE A 115 -2.56 -5.55 -11.88
N TYR A 116 -2.61 -6.87 -11.70
CA TYR A 116 -1.41 -7.69 -11.66
C TYR A 116 -0.78 -7.84 -13.03
N ALA A 117 0.54 -7.69 -13.11
CA ALA A 117 1.31 -8.08 -14.27
C ALA A 117 1.33 -9.61 -14.29
N ASP A 118 1.00 -10.18 -15.43
CA ASP A 118 0.80 -11.62 -15.58
C ASP A 118 2.05 -12.41 -15.22
N LYS A 119 3.21 -11.90 -15.61
CA LYS A 119 4.52 -12.51 -15.38
C LYS A 119 5.57 -11.43 -15.34
N GLU A 120 6.73 -11.76 -14.77
CA GLU A 120 7.89 -10.88 -14.81
C GLU A 120 8.25 -10.48 -16.23
N SER A 121 8.06 -11.39 -17.20
CA SER A 121 8.32 -11.11 -18.60
C SER A 121 7.51 -9.92 -19.14
N ASP A 122 6.37 -9.62 -18.54
CA ASP A 122 5.54 -8.50 -18.98
C ASP A 122 6.22 -7.16 -18.77
N GLN A 123 7.03 -7.02 -17.73
CA GLN A 123 7.77 -5.80 -17.48
C GLN A 123 8.87 -5.57 -18.52
N PHE A 124 9.39 -6.62 -19.13
CA PHE A 124 10.45 -6.54 -20.12
C PHE A 124 9.92 -6.28 -21.54
N LYS A 125 8.62 -6.26 -21.72
CA LYS A 125 7.99 -5.93 -23.00
C LYS A 125 7.88 -4.44 -23.24
N ARG A 126 8.28 -3.66 -22.31
CA ARG A 126 8.17 -2.18 -22.31
C ARG A 126 9.38 -1.52 -22.95
#